data_1d7fcbab86425a33387b59c210668207
#
_entry.id   1d7fcbab86425a33387b59c210668207
#
_cell.length_a   1.000
_cell.length_b   1.000
_cell.length_c   1.000
_cell.angle_alpha   90.00
_cell.angle_beta   90.00
_cell.angle_gamma   90.00
#
_symmetry.space_group_name_H-M   'P 1'
#
loop_
_entity.id
_entity.type
_entity.pdbx_description
1 polymer ?
#
loop_
_entity_poly.entity_id
_entity_poly.type
_entity_poly.pdbx_seq_one_letter_code
_entity_poly.pdbx_strand_id
1 'polypeptide(L)'
;MNKYLKYFSGTLVGLMLSTSAFAAAEYAVVLKTLSNPFWVDMKKGIEDEAKTLGVSVDIFASPSEGDFQSQLQLFEDLSNKNYKGIAFAPL
;
A
#
# COMPACT_ATOMS: atom_id res chain seq x y z
N MET A 1 28.42 -9.45 -35.11
CA MET A 1 28.84 -9.73 -33.74
C MET A 1 28.29 -8.69 -32.76
N ASN A 2 28.73 -7.45 -32.88
CA ASN A 2 28.35 -6.40 -31.94
C ASN A 2 26.88 -6.06 -31.95
N LYS A 3 26.19 -6.22 -33.05
CA LYS A 3 24.74 -5.92 -33.13
C LYS A 3 23.92 -6.86 -32.27
N TYR A 4 24.35 -8.05 -32.00
CA TYR A 4 23.65 -8.96 -31.12
C TYR A 4 23.74 -8.51 -29.66
N LEU A 5 24.84 -7.95 -29.26
CA LEU A 5 25.02 -7.40 -27.92
C LEU A 5 24.14 -6.20 -27.68
N LYS A 6 23.93 -5.36 -28.69
CA LYS A 6 23.04 -4.22 -28.59
C LYS A 6 21.60 -4.63 -28.27
N TYR A 7 21.09 -5.60 -28.97
CA TYR A 7 19.73 -6.07 -28.77
C TYR A 7 19.54 -6.69 -27.39
N PHE A 8 20.55 -7.45 -26.95
CA PHE A 8 20.51 -8.07 -25.65
C PHE A 8 20.47 -7.03 -24.53
N SER A 9 21.27 -5.99 -24.61
CA SER A 9 21.29 -4.92 -23.61
C SER A 9 19.95 -4.18 -23.53
N GLY A 10 19.33 -3.91 -24.66
CA GLY A 10 18.02 -3.26 -24.70
C GLY A 10 16.94 -4.08 -24.00
N THR A 11 16.96 -5.38 -24.18
CA THR A 11 16.00 -6.27 -23.52
C THR A 11 16.15 -6.25 -22.01
N LEU A 12 17.38 -6.27 -21.49
CA LEU A 12 17.63 -6.21 -20.06
C LEU A 12 17.12 -4.92 -19.42
N VAL A 13 17.34 -3.79 -20.08
CA VAL A 13 16.87 -2.49 -19.59
C VAL A 13 15.35 -2.49 -19.50
N GLY A 14 14.65 -3.03 -20.49
CA GLY A 14 13.19 -3.11 -20.46
C GLY A 14 12.67 -3.93 -19.29
N LEU A 15 13.32 -5.05 -18.97
CA LEU A 15 12.92 -5.87 -17.84
C LEU A 15 13.11 -5.16 -16.49
N MET A 16 14.21 -4.42 -16.33
CA MET A 16 14.46 -3.68 -15.10
C MET A 16 13.43 -2.58 -14.87
N LEU A 17 12.99 -1.91 -15.92
CA LEU A 17 11.96 -0.87 -15.82
C LEU A 17 10.62 -1.45 -15.38
N SER A 18 10.27 -2.64 -15.86
CA SER A 18 8.99 -3.25 -15.47
C SER A 18 8.95 -3.67 -14.01
N THR A 19 10.09 -4.03 -13.40
CA THR A 19 10.11 -4.42 -11.98
C THR A 19 9.93 -3.23 -11.03
N SER A 20 10.25 -2.02 -11.45
CA SER A 20 10.08 -0.82 -10.61
C SER A 20 8.63 -0.38 -10.45
N ALA A 21 7.70 -0.98 -11.21
CA ALA A 21 6.29 -0.63 -11.16
C ALA A 21 5.57 -1.10 -9.89
N PHE A 22 6.19 -1.94 -9.05
CA PHE A 22 5.56 -2.55 -7.89
C PHE A 22 6.07 -1.99 -6.56
N ALA A 23 6.40 -0.71 -6.52
CA ALA A 23 6.80 -0.06 -5.28
C ALA A 23 5.59 0.02 -4.33
N ALA A 24 5.83 -0.28 -3.05
CA ALA A 24 4.81 -0.15 -2.02
C ALA A 24 4.45 1.32 -1.80
N ALA A 25 3.25 1.58 -1.27
CA ALA A 25 2.84 2.92 -0.89
C ALA A 25 3.73 3.47 0.22
N GLU A 26 3.76 4.79 0.37
CA GLU A 26 4.57 5.45 1.38
C GLU A 26 4.02 5.26 2.79
N TYR A 27 2.70 5.27 2.92
CA TYR A 27 2.01 5.21 4.21
C TYR A 27 0.97 4.11 4.21
N ALA A 28 0.66 3.58 5.39
CA ALA A 28 -0.43 2.65 5.60
C ALA A 28 -1.41 3.21 6.62
N VAL A 29 -2.69 2.94 6.42
CA VAL A 29 -3.75 3.31 7.37
C VAL A 29 -4.57 2.07 7.66
N VAL A 30 -4.79 1.79 8.94
CA VAL A 30 -5.64 0.67 9.37
C VAL A 30 -6.90 1.23 10.00
N LEU A 31 -8.03 0.97 9.37
CA LEU A 31 -9.37 1.34 9.85
C LEU A 31 -9.98 0.18 10.62
N LYS A 32 -11.00 0.46 11.45
CA LYS A 32 -11.63 -0.60 12.24
C LYS A 32 -12.32 -1.64 11.35
N THR A 33 -13.05 -1.18 10.35
CA THR A 33 -13.74 -2.06 9.39
C THR A 33 -14.21 -1.23 8.20
N LEU A 34 -14.62 -1.90 7.13
CA LEU A 34 -15.29 -1.25 6.00
C LEU A 34 -16.75 -1.71 5.88
N SER A 35 -17.26 -2.44 6.88
CA SER A 35 -18.66 -2.84 6.92
C SER A 35 -19.58 -1.77 7.51
N ASN A 36 -19.01 -0.67 8.03
CA ASN A 36 -19.74 0.45 8.62
C ASN A 36 -19.53 1.69 7.73
N PRO A 37 -20.61 2.36 7.30
CA PRO A 37 -20.54 3.53 6.42
C PRO A 37 -19.62 4.64 6.92
N PHE A 38 -19.52 4.83 8.23
CA PHE A 38 -18.58 5.81 8.81
C PHE A 38 -17.17 5.59 8.33
N TRP A 39 -16.70 4.34 8.35
CA TRP A 39 -15.34 4.01 7.96
C TRP A 39 -15.13 4.04 6.44
N VAL A 40 -16.20 3.77 5.68
CA VAL A 40 -16.17 3.93 4.22
C VAL A 40 -15.94 5.39 3.85
N ASP A 41 -16.66 6.30 4.54
CA ASP A 41 -16.49 7.74 4.31
C ASP A 41 -15.10 8.20 4.73
N MET A 42 -14.59 7.67 5.84
CA MET A 42 -13.24 8.00 6.29
C MET A 42 -12.19 7.55 5.28
N LYS A 43 -12.34 6.36 4.72
CA LYS A 43 -11.46 5.88 3.66
C LYS A 43 -11.42 6.85 2.49
N LYS A 44 -12.59 7.29 2.06
CA LYS A 44 -12.68 8.23 0.95
C LYS A 44 -11.97 9.55 1.27
N GLY A 45 -12.16 10.07 2.48
CA GLY A 45 -11.48 11.29 2.91
C GLY A 45 -9.96 11.15 2.92
N ILE A 46 -9.47 10.01 3.38
CA ILE A 46 -8.03 9.71 3.39
C ILE A 46 -7.49 9.65 1.96
N GLU A 47 -8.20 8.97 1.08
CA GLU A 47 -7.78 8.86 -0.33
C GLU A 47 -7.76 10.21 -1.02
N ASP A 48 -8.77 11.04 -0.79
CA ASP A 48 -8.84 12.38 -1.36
C ASP A 48 -7.70 13.27 -0.87
N GLU A 49 -7.42 13.24 0.43
CA GLU A 49 -6.36 14.05 1.01
C GLU A 49 -4.97 13.58 0.57
N ALA A 50 -4.76 12.27 0.50
CA ALA A 50 -3.51 11.72 0.00
C ALA A 50 -3.23 12.18 -1.42
N LYS A 51 -4.26 12.21 -2.26
CA LYS A 51 -4.18 12.69 -3.62
C LYS A 51 -3.81 14.17 -3.67
N THR A 52 -4.43 14.98 -2.81
CA THR A 52 -4.14 16.41 -2.71
C THR A 52 -2.70 16.66 -2.29
N LEU A 53 -2.19 15.87 -1.35
CA LEU A 53 -0.83 16.00 -0.85
C LEU A 53 0.21 15.34 -1.75
N GLY A 54 -0.21 14.56 -2.72
CA GLY A 54 0.70 13.85 -3.61
C GLY A 54 1.44 12.70 -2.94
N VAL A 55 0.84 12.08 -1.93
CA VAL A 55 1.40 10.92 -1.24
C VAL A 55 0.61 9.66 -1.57
N SER A 56 1.27 8.51 -1.43
CA SER A 56 0.63 7.22 -1.66
C SER A 56 0.28 6.55 -0.33
N VAL A 57 -0.93 6.02 -0.24
CA VAL A 57 -1.46 5.41 0.99
C VAL A 57 -2.11 4.07 0.66
N ASP A 58 -1.76 3.04 1.42
CA ASP A 58 -2.47 1.77 1.43
C ASP A 58 -3.44 1.76 2.61
N ILE A 59 -4.70 1.41 2.36
CA ILE A 59 -5.73 1.37 3.41
C ILE A 59 -6.15 -0.07 3.65
N PHE A 60 -6.10 -0.47 4.91
CA PHE A 60 -6.47 -1.80 5.37
C PHE A 60 -7.59 -1.68 6.41
N ALA A 61 -8.33 -2.75 6.59
CA ALA A 61 -9.39 -2.80 7.59
C ALA A 61 -9.64 -4.24 8.04
N SER A 62 -10.12 -4.39 9.26
CA SER A 62 -10.56 -5.70 9.77
C SER A 62 -11.93 -6.06 9.20
N PRO A 63 -12.27 -7.36 9.14
CA PRO A 63 -13.59 -7.78 8.64
C PRO A 63 -14.76 -7.22 9.44
N SER A 64 -14.56 -7.00 10.74
CA SER A 64 -15.59 -6.43 11.64
C SER A 64 -14.93 -5.67 12.77
N GLU A 65 -15.71 -4.79 13.44
CA GLU A 65 -15.20 -3.98 14.54
C GLU A 65 -14.84 -4.80 15.79
N GLY A 66 -15.30 -6.04 15.88
CA GLY A 66 -14.98 -6.92 17.01
C GLY A 66 -13.82 -7.87 16.76
N ASP A 67 -13.22 -7.83 15.59
CA ASP A 67 -12.20 -8.80 15.20
C ASP A 67 -10.81 -8.31 15.58
N PHE A 68 -10.48 -8.43 16.87
CA PHE A 68 -9.19 -8.02 17.42
C PHE A 68 -8.03 -8.80 16.82
N GLN A 69 -8.22 -10.08 16.57
CA GLN A 69 -7.15 -10.93 16.06
C GLN A 69 -6.74 -10.54 14.65
N SER A 70 -7.71 -10.27 13.79
CA SER A 70 -7.40 -9.81 12.43
C SER A 70 -6.70 -8.45 12.43
N GLN A 71 -7.10 -7.55 13.32
CA GLN A 71 -6.44 -6.25 13.42
C GLN A 71 -5.01 -6.38 13.94
N LEU A 72 -4.80 -7.22 14.95
CA LEU A 72 -3.45 -7.46 15.48
C LEU A 72 -2.55 -8.05 14.38
N GLN A 73 -3.07 -8.99 13.61
CA GLN A 73 -2.32 -9.60 12.52
C GLN A 73 -1.93 -8.55 11.46
N LEU A 74 -2.86 -7.66 11.11
CA LEU A 74 -2.56 -6.55 10.19
C LEU A 74 -1.43 -5.69 10.73
N PHE A 75 -1.50 -5.32 12.01
CA PHE A 75 -0.48 -4.48 12.62
C PHE A 75 0.90 -5.15 12.57
N GLU A 76 0.97 -6.41 12.92
CA GLU A 76 2.23 -7.16 12.87
C GLU A 76 2.79 -7.24 11.45
N ASP A 77 1.93 -7.56 10.47
CA ASP A 77 2.35 -7.67 9.09
C ASP A 77 2.86 -6.34 8.54
N LEU A 78 2.15 -5.25 8.83
CA LEU A 78 2.52 -3.92 8.35
C LEU A 78 3.77 -3.39 9.03
N SER A 79 3.99 -3.75 10.29
CA SER A 79 5.19 -3.33 11.03
C SER A 79 6.47 -3.91 10.43
N ASN A 80 6.37 -5.00 9.69
CA ASN A 80 7.50 -5.63 9.02
C ASN A 80 7.76 -5.09 7.62
N LYS A 81 6.99 -4.10 7.18
CA LYS A 81 7.15 -3.46 5.89
C LYS A 81 7.77 -2.08 6.03
N ASN A 82 8.25 -1.54 4.91
CA ASN A 82 9.00 -0.29 4.91
C ASN A 82 8.11 0.94 4.68
N TYR A 83 6.98 1.04 5.39
CA TYR A 83 6.18 2.25 5.35
C TYR A 83 6.88 3.38 6.09
N LYS A 84 6.74 4.59 5.61
CA LYS A 84 7.24 5.79 6.29
C LYS A 84 6.46 6.07 7.57
N GLY A 85 5.20 5.66 7.62
CA GLY A 85 4.35 5.80 8.78
C GLY A 85 3.11 4.96 8.65
N ILE A 86 2.51 4.61 9.79
CA ILE A 86 1.28 3.82 9.87
C ILE A 86 0.31 4.56 10.79
N ALA A 87 -0.85 4.93 10.26
CA ALA A 87 -1.94 5.44 11.06
C ALA A 87 -2.88 4.30 11.41
N PHE A 88 -3.35 4.27 12.65
CA PHE A 88 -4.00 3.09 13.18
C PHE A 88 -5.21 3.47 14.03
N ALA A 89 -6.40 2.98 13.68
CA ALA A 89 -7.62 3.13 14.47
C ALA A 89 -7.85 1.84 15.27
N PRO A 90 -7.42 1.76 16.54
CA PRO A 90 -7.49 0.51 17.31
C PRO A 90 -8.92 0.13 17.66
N LEU A 91 -9.16 -1.17 17.70
CA LEU A 91 -10.43 -1.76 18.15
C LEU A 91 -10.55 -1.76 19.67
#